data_32b6b967e7fb29f7cb22a91d2da031c9
#
_entry.id   32b6b967e7fb29f7cb22a91d2da031c9
#
_cell.length_a   1.000
_cell.length_b   1.000
_cell.length_c   1.000
_cell.angle_alpha   90.00
_cell.angle_beta   90.00
_cell.angle_gamma   90.00
#
_symmetry.space_group_name_H-M   'P 1'
#
loop_
_entity.id
_entity.type
_entity.pdbx_description
1 polymer ?
#
loop_
_entity_poly.entity_id
_entity_poly.type
_entity_poly.pdbx_seq_one_letter_code
_entity_poly.pdbx_strand_id
1 'polypeptide(L)'
;MIDFELTEDHKALVQTVREFAQKEVAPHIKEWDEKQQFNPSVLKKMAELNLLGVCITEEYGGAGFDYISLGLVCEELEAVDTFLRVVMSVHTGLNSLTLYTWGSEEQKRKYLVPQAKGEKIATYGLTEPGAGSDVVGARSTARREGNEWVLNGEKMWISLADVADNFLFFCWTDEEKRRKRDHTGMSCFIVERTMKGFSSGTIHGKLGIRAGNTGYFSLQDVRVP
;
A
#
# COMPACT_ATOMS: atom_id res chain seq x y z
N MET A 1 -17.41 -29.47 9.59
CA MET A 1 -15.95 -29.74 9.64
C MET A 1 -15.30 -28.63 8.84
N ILE A 2 -14.28 -27.98 9.36
CA ILE A 2 -13.54 -26.96 8.59
C ILE A 2 -12.65 -27.75 7.61
N ASP A 3 -12.79 -27.45 6.32
CA ASP A 3 -11.96 -28.00 5.27
C ASP A 3 -10.81 -27.02 5.03
N PHE A 4 -9.57 -27.50 5.07
CA PHE A 4 -8.36 -26.72 4.82
C PHE A 4 -7.74 -27.07 3.45
N GLU A 5 -8.41 -27.88 2.64
CA GLU A 5 -7.90 -28.21 1.32
C GLU A 5 -8.04 -27.03 0.36
N LEU A 6 -6.98 -26.80 -0.41
CA LEU A 6 -6.97 -25.78 -1.45
C LEU A 6 -7.81 -26.24 -2.65
N THR A 7 -8.60 -25.31 -3.20
CA THR A 7 -9.31 -25.53 -4.45
C THR A 7 -8.34 -25.67 -5.64
N GLU A 8 -8.81 -26.17 -6.77
CA GLU A 8 -7.98 -26.24 -7.99
C GLU A 8 -7.54 -24.83 -8.45
N ASP A 9 -8.39 -23.80 -8.30
CA ASP A 9 -8.05 -22.41 -8.60
C ASP A 9 -6.93 -21.90 -7.68
N HIS A 10 -6.99 -22.21 -6.37
CA HIS A 10 -5.91 -21.88 -5.43
C HIS A 10 -4.59 -22.56 -5.85
N LYS A 11 -4.62 -23.84 -6.22
CA LYS A 11 -3.43 -24.58 -6.65
C LYS A 11 -2.84 -24.02 -7.95
N ALA A 12 -3.70 -23.67 -8.91
CA ALA A 12 -3.27 -23.04 -10.17
C ALA A 12 -2.64 -21.66 -9.92
N LEU A 13 -3.23 -20.84 -9.04
CA LEU A 13 -2.69 -19.55 -8.63
C LEU A 13 -1.31 -19.71 -7.98
N VAL A 14 -1.17 -20.61 -7.00
CA VAL A 14 0.11 -20.93 -6.34
C VAL A 14 1.18 -21.29 -7.37
N GLN A 15 0.87 -22.18 -8.31
CA GLN A 15 1.81 -22.58 -9.36
C GLN A 15 2.24 -21.38 -10.20
N THR A 16 1.29 -20.56 -10.66
CA THR A 16 1.56 -19.36 -11.46
C THR A 16 2.47 -18.37 -10.74
N VAL A 17 2.19 -18.09 -9.47
CA VAL A 17 2.99 -17.14 -8.67
C VAL A 17 4.38 -17.69 -8.38
N ARG A 18 4.49 -18.98 -8.06
CA ARG A 18 5.77 -19.66 -7.84
C ARG A 18 6.65 -19.58 -9.09
N GLU A 19 6.11 -19.90 -10.25
CA GLU A 19 6.85 -19.82 -11.53
C GLU A 19 7.30 -18.39 -11.80
N PHE A 20 6.43 -17.40 -11.61
CA PHE A 20 6.77 -15.99 -11.74
C PHE A 20 7.90 -15.60 -10.79
N ALA A 21 7.78 -15.94 -9.50
CA ALA A 21 8.76 -15.58 -8.48
C ALA A 21 10.14 -16.20 -8.78
N GLN A 22 10.18 -17.47 -9.16
CA GLN A 22 11.42 -18.18 -9.47
C GLN A 22 12.08 -17.69 -10.78
N LYS A 23 11.29 -17.34 -11.79
CA LYS A 23 11.80 -16.96 -13.10
C LYS A 23 12.17 -15.48 -13.20
N GLU A 24 11.32 -14.61 -12.65
CA GLU A 24 11.41 -13.16 -12.87
C GLU A 24 11.98 -12.40 -11.68
N VAL A 25 12.09 -13.01 -10.49
CA VAL A 25 12.54 -12.36 -9.26
C VAL A 25 13.83 -13.00 -8.71
N ALA A 26 13.82 -14.31 -8.47
CA ALA A 26 14.93 -15.00 -7.82
C ALA A 26 16.31 -14.72 -8.47
N PRO A 27 16.45 -14.65 -9.81
CA PRO A 27 17.75 -14.38 -10.43
C PRO A 27 18.32 -12.99 -10.12
N HIS A 28 17.47 -12.04 -9.71
CA HIS A 28 17.83 -10.63 -9.57
C HIS A 28 17.92 -10.17 -8.11
N ILE A 29 17.41 -10.95 -7.15
CA ILE A 29 17.23 -10.47 -5.78
C ILE A 29 18.55 -10.09 -5.08
N LYS A 30 19.62 -10.84 -5.34
CA LYS A 30 20.93 -10.52 -4.78
C LYS A 30 21.43 -9.16 -5.26
N GLU A 31 21.32 -8.89 -6.55
CA GLU A 31 21.70 -7.60 -7.14
C GLU A 31 20.83 -6.45 -6.59
N TRP A 32 19.52 -6.66 -6.50
CA TRP A 32 18.60 -5.65 -5.96
C TRP A 32 18.88 -5.36 -4.48
N ASP A 33 19.17 -6.39 -3.69
CA ASP A 33 19.54 -6.20 -2.28
C ASP A 33 20.85 -5.42 -2.13
N GLU A 34 21.90 -5.80 -2.89
CA GLU A 34 23.17 -5.11 -2.88
C GLU A 34 23.06 -3.63 -3.29
N LYS A 35 22.27 -3.35 -4.33
CA LYS A 35 22.00 -1.98 -4.83
C LYS A 35 20.98 -1.22 -3.98
N GLN A 36 20.30 -1.89 -3.04
CA GLN A 36 19.17 -1.34 -2.26
C GLN A 36 18.08 -0.74 -3.16
N GLN A 37 17.82 -1.38 -4.27
CA GLN A 37 16.87 -0.91 -5.28
C GLN A 37 16.38 -2.08 -6.14
N PHE A 38 15.06 -2.25 -6.24
CA PHE A 38 14.45 -3.19 -7.17
C PHE A 38 14.20 -2.57 -8.54
N ASN A 39 13.98 -3.43 -9.54
CA ASN A 39 13.57 -2.97 -10.87
C ASN A 39 12.03 -2.78 -10.90
N PRO A 40 11.52 -1.55 -11.11
CA PRO A 40 10.08 -1.29 -11.14
C PRO A 40 9.28 -2.08 -12.20
N SER A 41 9.95 -2.65 -13.22
CA SER A 41 9.29 -3.50 -14.22
C SER A 41 8.65 -4.74 -13.62
N VAL A 42 9.12 -5.21 -12.46
CA VAL A 42 8.53 -6.37 -11.77
C VAL A 42 7.07 -6.11 -11.36
N LEU A 43 6.74 -4.87 -10.98
CA LEU A 43 5.36 -4.50 -10.64
C LEU A 43 4.43 -4.58 -11.86
N LYS A 44 4.92 -4.25 -13.05
CA LYS A 44 4.16 -4.40 -14.30
C LYS A 44 3.87 -5.87 -14.59
N LYS A 45 4.86 -6.74 -14.40
CA LYS A 45 4.66 -8.20 -14.56
C LYS A 45 3.67 -8.76 -13.54
N MET A 46 3.69 -8.28 -12.29
CA MET A 46 2.67 -8.63 -11.29
C MET A 46 1.27 -8.17 -11.72
N ALA A 47 1.17 -6.99 -12.33
CA ALA A 47 -0.09 -6.46 -12.87
C ALA A 47 -0.61 -7.31 -14.04
N GLU A 48 0.25 -7.72 -14.97
CA GLU A 48 -0.09 -8.62 -16.11
C GLU A 48 -0.65 -9.96 -15.63
N LEU A 49 -0.24 -10.43 -14.46
CA LEU A 49 -0.76 -11.63 -13.80
C LEU A 49 -1.97 -11.34 -12.89
N ASN A 50 -2.51 -10.12 -12.89
CA ASN A 50 -3.60 -9.65 -12.03
C ASN A 50 -3.33 -9.79 -10.51
N LEU A 51 -2.07 -9.91 -10.09
CA LEU A 51 -1.73 -10.12 -8.67
C LEU A 51 -2.07 -8.89 -7.81
N LEU A 52 -1.86 -7.67 -8.35
CA LEU A 52 -2.10 -6.43 -7.60
C LEU A 52 -3.59 -6.20 -7.27
N GLY A 53 -4.49 -6.82 -8.02
CA GLY A 53 -5.93 -6.83 -7.79
C GLY A 53 -6.51 -8.19 -7.42
N VAL A 54 -5.69 -9.13 -6.92
CA VAL A 54 -6.08 -10.54 -6.75
C VAL A 54 -7.41 -10.74 -6.02
N CYS A 55 -7.67 -10.02 -4.94
CA CYS A 55 -8.90 -10.12 -4.14
C CYS A 55 -9.88 -8.94 -4.33
N ILE A 56 -9.68 -8.15 -5.38
CA ILE A 56 -10.63 -7.11 -5.80
C ILE A 56 -11.53 -7.71 -6.88
N THR A 57 -12.82 -7.40 -6.82
CA THR A 57 -13.80 -7.93 -7.79
C THR A 57 -13.52 -7.46 -9.21
N GLU A 58 -13.95 -8.24 -10.18
CA GLU A 58 -13.82 -7.92 -11.61
C GLU A 58 -14.47 -6.59 -11.99
N GLU A 59 -15.55 -6.21 -11.30
CA GLU A 59 -16.22 -4.91 -11.48
C GLU A 59 -15.26 -3.73 -11.31
N TYR A 60 -14.25 -3.85 -10.43
CA TYR A 60 -13.22 -2.84 -10.19
C TYR A 60 -11.87 -3.21 -10.83
N GLY A 61 -11.87 -4.16 -11.76
CA GLY A 61 -10.70 -4.52 -12.56
C GLY A 61 -9.72 -5.48 -11.88
N GLY A 62 -10.13 -6.12 -10.78
CA GLY A 62 -9.36 -7.16 -10.09
C GLY A 62 -9.64 -8.55 -10.64
N ALA A 63 -9.01 -9.57 -10.05
CA ALA A 63 -9.14 -10.97 -10.44
C ALA A 63 -10.33 -11.70 -9.78
N GLY A 64 -10.95 -11.09 -8.77
CA GLY A 64 -12.14 -11.66 -8.11
C GLY A 64 -11.89 -12.86 -7.21
N PHE A 65 -10.63 -13.17 -6.87
CA PHE A 65 -10.29 -14.23 -5.93
C PHE A 65 -10.60 -13.84 -4.47
N ASP A 66 -10.47 -14.76 -3.56
CA ASP A 66 -10.70 -14.59 -2.13
C ASP A 66 -9.45 -14.11 -1.36
N TYR A 67 -9.58 -13.90 -0.05
CA TYR A 67 -8.46 -13.50 0.82
C TYR A 67 -7.47 -14.65 1.09
N ILE A 68 -7.89 -15.91 0.93
CA ILE A 68 -6.98 -17.06 1.00
C ILE A 68 -5.99 -16.95 -0.16
N SER A 69 -6.48 -16.64 -1.35
CA SER A 69 -5.67 -16.39 -2.54
C SER A 69 -4.64 -15.28 -2.33
N LEU A 70 -5.03 -14.15 -1.69
CA LEU A 70 -4.08 -13.11 -1.32
C LEU A 70 -2.97 -13.65 -0.40
N GLY A 71 -3.33 -14.47 0.59
CA GLY A 71 -2.39 -15.13 1.50
C GLY A 71 -1.42 -16.05 0.76
N LEU A 72 -1.93 -16.89 -0.16
CA LEU A 72 -1.13 -17.80 -0.97
C LEU A 72 -0.16 -17.05 -1.91
N VAL A 73 -0.61 -15.97 -2.54
CA VAL A 73 0.28 -15.08 -3.33
C VAL A 73 1.39 -14.52 -2.45
N CYS A 74 1.06 -14.04 -1.25
CA CYS A 74 2.06 -13.53 -0.30
C CYS A 74 3.07 -14.62 0.09
N GLU A 75 2.64 -15.85 0.35
CA GLU A 75 3.51 -16.98 0.73
C GLU A 75 4.52 -17.30 -0.39
N GLU A 76 4.06 -17.42 -1.62
CA GLU A 76 4.94 -17.75 -2.76
C GLU A 76 5.93 -16.62 -3.08
N LEU A 77 5.52 -15.36 -2.95
CA LEU A 77 6.43 -14.23 -3.13
C LEU A 77 7.45 -14.14 -1.98
N GLU A 78 7.01 -14.33 -0.72
CA GLU A 78 7.89 -14.33 0.46
C GLU A 78 8.97 -15.40 0.39
N ALA A 79 8.68 -16.56 -0.19
CA ALA A 79 9.65 -17.64 -0.37
C ALA A 79 10.86 -17.24 -1.25
N VAL A 80 10.72 -16.18 -2.04
CA VAL A 80 11.78 -15.64 -2.89
C VAL A 80 12.28 -14.29 -2.39
N ASP A 81 11.36 -13.36 -2.09
CA ASP A 81 11.71 -12.01 -1.62
C ASP A 81 10.58 -11.36 -0.80
N THR A 82 10.92 -11.00 0.43
CA THR A 82 10.03 -10.30 1.36
C THR A 82 9.45 -9.00 0.79
N PHE A 83 10.20 -8.28 -0.06
CA PHE A 83 9.75 -7.00 -0.58
C PHE A 83 8.49 -7.14 -1.46
N LEU A 84 8.45 -8.13 -2.35
CA LEU A 84 7.27 -8.32 -3.22
C LEU A 84 6.03 -8.74 -2.41
N ARG A 85 6.21 -9.53 -1.36
CA ARG A 85 5.14 -9.78 -0.41
C ARG A 85 4.70 -8.48 0.28
N VAL A 86 5.62 -7.57 0.66
CA VAL A 86 5.27 -6.25 1.21
C VAL A 86 4.47 -5.42 0.21
N VAL A 87 4.78 -5.47 -1.09
CA VAL A 87 3.95 -4.83 -2.12
C VAL A 87 2.51 -5.33 -2.02
N MET A 88 2.29 -6.65 -1.98
CA MET A 88 0.95 -7.23 -1.85
C MET A 88 0.24 -6.78 -0.58
N SER A 89 0.92 -6.83 0.57
CA SER A 89 0.30 -6.48 1.84
C SER A 89 -0.01 -4.97 1.96
N VAL A 90 0.79 -4.09 1.36
CA VAL A 90 0.59 -2.64 1.49
C VAL A 90 -0.28 -2.08 0.37
N HIS A 91 0.02 -2.40 -0.87
CA HIS A 91 -0.76 -1.93 -2.02
C HIS A 91 -2.16 -2.56 -2.03
N THR A 92 -2.25 -3.89 -2.04
CA THR A 92 -3.53 -4.60 -2.10
C THR A 92 -4.18 -4.65 -0.72
N GLY A 93 -3.48 -5.19 0.29
CA GLY A 93 -4.04 -5.47 1.61
C GLY A 93 -4.43 -4.22 2.39
N LEU A 94 -3.59 -3.19 2.44
CA LEU A 94 -3.86 -1.98 3.22
C LEU A 94 -4.56 -0.89 2.41
N ASN A 95 -4.06 -0.51 1.23
CA ASN A 95 -4.63 0.60 0.49
C ASN A 95 -5.87 0.19 -0.32
N SER A 96 -5.73 -0.74 -1.26
CA SER A 96 -6.82 -1.09 -2.19
C SER A 96 -8.03 -1.68 -1.44
N LEU A 97 -7.83 -2.56 -0.45
CA LEU A 97 -8.93 -3.08 0.36
C LEU A 97 -9.59 -2.04 1.26
N THR A 98 -8.85 -1.02 1.73
CA THR A 98 -9.47 0.12 2.44
C THR A 98 -10.38 0.91 1.50
N LEU A 99 -9.94 1.21 0.29
CA LEU A 99 -10.77 1.88 -0.71
C LEU A 99 -11.95 1.01 -1.13
N TYR A 100 -11.74 -0.29 -1.32
CA TYR A 100 -12.81 -1.22 -1.67
C TYR A 100 -13.93 -1.25 -0.62
N THR A 101 -13.55 -1.22 0.66
CA THR A 101 -14.49 -1.32 1.77
C THR A 101 -15.16 0.01 2.11
N TRP A 102 -14.40 1.12 2.10
CA TRP A 102 -14.82 2.39 2.69
C TRP A 102 -14.90 3.55 1.70
N GLY A 103 -14.35 3.39 0.49
CA GLY A 103 -14.38 4.42 -0.53
C GLY A 103 -15.77 4.62 -1.11
N SER A 104 -16.11 5.87 -1.49
CA SER A 104 -17.27 6.15 -2.33
C SER A 104 -17.11 5.51 -3.71
N GLU A 105 -18.21 5.36 -4.45
CA GLU A 105 -18.15 4.81 -5.81
C GLU A 105 -17.22 5.65 -6.72
N GLU A 106 -17.28 6.97 -6.59
CA GLU A 106 -16.39 7.89 -7.32
C GLU A 106 -14.91 7.62 -6.97
N GLN A 107 -14.57 7.48 -5.68
CA GLN A 107 -13.22 7.16 -5.23
C GLN A 107 -12.76 5.80 -5.72
N LYS A 108 -13.63 4.78 -5.71
CA LYS A 108 -13.33 3.46 -6.24
C LYS A 108 -13.02 3.52 -7.74
N ARG A 109 -13.85 4.19 -8.53
CA ARG A 109 -13.60 4.34 -9.97
C ARG A 109 -12.31 5.12 -10.27
N LYS A 110 -12.05 6.19 -9.51
CA LYS A 110 -10.88 7.04 -9.72
C LYS A 110 -9.57 6.39 -9.25
N TYR A 111 -9.57 5.70 -8.11
CA TYR A 111 -8.35 5.23 -7.46
C TYR A 111 -8.22 3.70 -7.43
N LEU A 112 -9.26 2.97 -7.01
CA LEU A 112 -9.18 1.51 -6.86
C LEU A 112 -9.03 0.79 -8.19
N VAL A 113 -9.80 1.18 -9.22
CA VAL A 113 -9.72 0.53 -10.55
C VAL A 113 -8.30 0.58 -11.14
N PRO A 114 -7.63 1.74 -11.26
CA PRO A 114 -6.26 1.77 -11.75
C PRO A 114 -5.25 1.07 -10.82
N GLN A 115 -5.52 1.01 -9.51
CA GLN A 115 -4.69 0.24 -8.58
C GLN A 115 -4.84 -1.27 -8.80
N ALA A 116 -6.06 -1.78 -8.91
CA ALA A 116 -6.31 -3.20 -9.15
C ALA A 116 -5.68 -3.69 -10.46
N LYS A 117 -5.66 -2.83 -11.48
CA LYS A 117 -5.00 -3.09 -12.77
C LYS A 117 -3.48 -2.88 -12.75
N GLY A 118 -2.91 -2.37 -11.67
CA GLY A 118 -1.49 -2.04 -11.56
C GLY A 118 -1.03 -0.84 -12.42
N GLU A 119 -1.97 -0.03 -12.92
CA GLU A 119 -1.68 1.23 -13.62
C GLU A 119 -1.19 2.30 -12.66
N LYS A 120 -1.59 2.20 -11.39
CA LYS A 120 -1.19 3.05 -10.27
C LYS A 120 -0.78 2.21 -9.08
N ILE A 121 0.30 2.60 -8.42
CA ILE A 121 0.76 1.97 -7.18
C ILE A 121 0.31 2.83 -6.00
N ALA A 122 -0.09 2.15 -4.93
CA ALA A 122 -0.62 2.81 -3.74
C ALA A 122 0.08 2.36 -2.47
N THR A 123 0.07 3.22 -1.46
CA THR A 123 0.62 2.92 -0.15
C THR A 123 -0.22 3.48 0.99
N TYR A 124 0.21 3.21 2.22
CA TYR A 124 -0.54 3.44 3.45
C TYR A 124 0.32 4.21 4.46
N GLY A 125 -0.09 5.42 4.81
CA GLY A 125 0.65 6.32 5.67
C GLY A 125 -0.02 6.53 7.03
N LEU A 126 0.28 5.65 8.00
CA LEU A 126 -0.20 5.73 9.36
C LEU A 126 0.91 6.12 10.33
N THR A 127 2.01 5.37 10.34
CA THR A 127 3.14 5.52 11.26
C THR A 127 3.85 6.85 11.10
N GLU A 128 4.21 7.47 12.22
CA GLU A 128 5.00 8.71 12.30
C GLU A 128 6.31 8.48 13.05
N PRO A 129 7.30 9.38 12.98
CA PRO A 129 8.55 9.25 13.75
C PRO A 129 8.34 9.03 15.24
N GLY A 130 7.29 9.61 15.82
CA GLY A 130 6.96 9.52 17.24
C GLY A 130 5.75 8.66 17.59
N ALA A 131 5.13 7.97 16.61
CA ALA A 131 3.89 7.22 16.80
C ALA A 131 3.84 5.97 15.92
N GLY A 132 4.06 4.81 16.52
CA GLY A 132 3.94 3.49 15.88
C GLY A 132 2.72 2.75 16.42
N SER A 133 2.90 1.83 17.36
CA SER A 133 1.81 1.10 18.02
C SER A 133 0.82 2.02 18.75
N ASP A 134 1.30 3.15 19.26
CA ASP A 134 0.46 4.21 19.80
C ASP A 134 -0.03 5.16 18.71
N VAL A 135 -1.02 4.71 17.92
CA VAL A 135 -1.57 5.46 16.79
C VAL A 135 -2.16 6.81 17.20
N VAL A 136 -2.80 6.89 18.38
CA VAL A 136 -3.38 8.15 18.89
C VAL A 136 -2.31 9.16 19.37
N GLY A 137 -1.04 8.75 19.40
CA GLY A 137 0.12 9.63 19.57
C GLY A 137 0.53 10.38 18.29
N ALA A 138 -0.12 10.12 17.15
CA ALA A 138 0.15 10.80 15.89
C ALA A 138 -0.03 12.31 15.99
N ARG A 139 0.78 13.06 15.23
CA ARG A 139 0.79 14.53 15.23
C ARG A 139 0.24 15.15 13.93
N SER A 140 0.15 14.38 12.86
CA SER A 140 -0.41 14.84 11.59
C SER A 140 -1.84 15.35 11.79
N THR A 141 -2.17 16.44 11.11
CA THR A 141 -3.47 17.11 11.23
C THR A 141 -4.07 17.46 9.88
N ALA A 142 -5.38 17.56 9.83
CA ALA A 142 -6.10 18.21 8.75
C ALA A 142 -7.06 19.24 9.34
N ARG A 143 -7.09 20.45 8.77
CA ARG A 143 -8.05 21.50 9.13
C ARG A 143 -8.93 21.82 7.93
N ARG A 144 -10.19 22.07 8.19
CA ARG A 144 -11.13 22.43 7.12
C ARG A 144 -11.01 23.93 6.78
N GLU A 145 -10.89 24.22 5.49
CA GLU A 145 -10.92 25.58 4.94
C GLU A 145 -11.94 25.63 3.79
N GLY A 146 -13.12 26.14 4.07
CA GLY A 146 -14.22 26.17 3.10
C GLY A 146 -14.67 24.73 2.72
N ASN A 147 -14.52 24.39 1.45
CA ASN A 147 -14.86 23.07 0.92
C ASN A 147 -13.66 22.12 0.83
N GLU A 148 -12.49 22.54 1.27
CA GLU A 148 -11.26 21.77 1.21
C GLU A 148 -10.74 21.47 2.62
N TRP A 149 -9.89 20.43 2.69
CA TRP A 149 -9.06 20.13 3.84
C TRP A 149 -7.60 20.48 3.55
N VAL A 150 -6.92 21.06 4.51
CA VAL A 150 -5.49 21.38 4.47
C VAL A 150 -4.75 20.44 5.39
N LEU A 151 -3.91 19.58 4.80
CA LEU A 151 -3.22 18.48 5.48
C LEU A 151 -1.77 18.87 5.77
N ASN A 152 -1.34 18.59 7.01
CA ASN A 152 0.03 18.79 7.46
C ASN A 152 0.51 17.60 8.30
N GLY A 153 1.75 17.15 8.06
CA GLY A 153 2.37 16.09 8.85
C GLY A 153 3.40 15.27 8.10
N GLU A 154 3.99 14.33 8.82
CA GLU A 154 5.03 13.43 8.31
C GLU A 154 4.67 11.98 8.63
N LYS A 155 4.96 11.09 7.68
CA LYS A 155 4.81 9.64 7.86
C LYS A 155 6.15 8.95 7.61
N MET A 156 6.47 7.95 8.41
CA MET A 156 7.75 7.28 8.40
C MET A 156 7.61 5.75 8.34
N TRP A 157 8.62 5.07 7.85
CA TRP A 157 8.64 3.62 7.62
C TRP A 157 7.58 3.16 6.62
N ILE A 158 7.34 3.98 5.61
CA ILE A 158 6.31 3.76 4.62
C ILE A 158 6.89 2.93 3.47
N SER A 159 6.36 1.74 3.29
CA SER A 159 6.70 0.92 2.12
C SER A 159 6.17 1.58 0.85
N LEU A 160 6.96 1.53 -0.23
CA LEU A 160 6.64 2.16 -1.51
C LEU A 160 6.52 3.69 -1.47
N ALA A 161 7.03 4.36 -0.44
CA ALA A 161 6.91 5.82 -0.28
C ALA A 161 7.39 6.61 -1.49
N ASP A 162 8.44 6.12 -2.16
CA ASP A 162 9.05 6.79 -3.31
C ASP A 162 8.61 6.23 -4.67
N VAL A 163 7.74 5.22 -4.66
CA VAL A 163 7.21 4.52 -5.84
C VAL A 163 5.73 4.79 -6.05
N ALA A 164 4.95 4.88 -4.95
CA ALA A 164 3.50 4.99 -5.01
C ALA A 164 3.02 6.29 -5.63
N ASP A 165 1.93 6.20 -6.39
CA ASP A 165 1.19 7.35 -6.95
C ASP A 165 0.21 7.94 -5.93
N ASN A 166 -0.42 7.07 -5.12
CA ASN A 166 -1.49 7.41 -4.18
C ASN A 166 -1.16 6.93 -2.77
N PHE A 167 -1.58 7.71 -1.79
CA PHE A 167 -1.29 7.51 -0.38
C PHE A 167 -2.56 7.62 0.44
N LEU A 168 -2.84 6.66 1.33
CA LEU A 168 -3.79 6.88 2.41
C LEU A 168 -3.08 7.59 3.56
N PHE A 169 -3.56 8.76 3.92
CA PHE A 169 -2.97 9.60 4.95
C PHE A 169 -3.90 9.70 6.15
N PHE A 170 -3.50 9.14 7.28
CA PHE A 170 -4.26 9.18 8.54
C PHE A 170 -3.79 10.34 9.39
N CYS A 171 -4.73 11.18 9.82
CA CYS A 171 -4.43 12.36 10.63
C CYS A 171 -5.63 12.77 11.51
N TRP A 172 -5.37 13.67 12.44
CA TRP A 172 -6.39 14.26 13.27
C TRP A 172 -7.18 15.33 12.52
N THR A 173 -8.51 15.25 12.61
CA THR A 173 -9.47 16.25 12.08
C THR A 173 -10.24 16.95 13.19
N ASP A 174 -10.14 16.45 14.43
CA ASP A 174 -10.79 16.98 15.62
C ASP A 174 -9.76 17.18 16.74
N GLU A 175 -9.41 18.43 17.03
CA GLU A 175 -8.39 18.79 18.04
C GLU A 175 -8.86 18.51 19.49
N GLU A 176 -10.15 18.59 19.78
CA GLU A 176 -10.67 18.28 21.11
C GLU A 176 -10.54 16.77 21.40
N LYS A 177 -10.93 15.94 20.44
CA LYS A 177 -10.75 14.48 20.53
C LYS A 177 -9.29 14.09 20.57
N ARG A 178 -8.43 14.78 19.79
CA ARG A 178 -6.98 14.58 19.85
C ARG A 178 -6.42 14.77 21.26
N ARG A 179 -6.80 15.86 21.96
CA ARG A 179 -6.37 16.11 23.36
C ARG A 179 -6.85 15.03 24.32
N LYS A 180 -8.02 14.45 24.06
CA LYS A 180 -8.59 13.33 24.83
C LYS A 180 -8.05 11.97 24.39
N ARG A 181 -7.22 11.91 23.34
CA ARG A 181 -6.72 10.68 22.71
C ARG A 181 -7.85 9.76 22.22
N ASP A 182 -8.97 10.34 21.81
CA ASP A 182 -10.11 9.64 21.25
C ASP A 182 -9.93 9.46 19.74
N HIS A 183 -9.58 8.23 19.33
CA HIS A 183 -9.30 7.89 17.94
C HIS A 183 -10.45 8.20 16.96
N THR A 184 -11.69 8.37 17.44
CA THR A 184 -12.83 8.76 16.59
C THR A 184 -12.70 10.18 16.02
N GLY A 185 -11.67 10.95 16.46
CA GLY A 185 -11.30 12.24 15.89
C GLY A 185 -10.29 12.15 14.74
N MET A 186 -9.89 10.96 14.34
CA MET A 186 -9.00 10.75 13.19
C MET A 186 -9.78 10.49 11.91
N SER A 187 -9.21 10.90 10.79
CA SER A 187 -9.74 10.65 9.44
C SER A 187 -8.64 10.15 8.51
N CYS A 188 -9.06 9.54 7.42
CA CYS A 188 -8.18 9.07 6.35
C CYS A 188 -8.46 9.86 5.07
N PHE A 189 -7.40 10.38 4.45
CA PHE A 189 -7.47 11.12 3.19
C PHE A 189 -6.70 10.39 2.10
N ILE A 190 -7.17 10.50 0.86
CA ILE A 190 -6.45 10.05 -0.33
C ILE A 190 -5.59 11.23 -0.79
N VAL A 191 -4.27 11.02 -0.84
CA VAL A 191 -3.30 12.02 -1.29
C VAL A 191 -2.62 11.50 -2.55
N GLU A 192 -2.50 12.34 -3.58
CA GLU A 192 -1.75 12.02 -4.79
C GLU A 192 -0.34 12.62 -4.71
N ARG A 193 0.66 11.89 -5.21
CA ARG A 193 2.07 12.33 -5.25
C ARG A 193 2.26 13.70 -5.91
N THR A 194 1.41 14.03 -6.87
CA THR A 194 1.48 15.27 -7.67
C THR A 194 0.90 16.49 -6.97
N MET A 195 0.26 16.32 -5.81
CA MET A 195 -0.32 17.44 -5.05
C MET A 195 0.77 18.38 -4.55
N LYS A 196 0.52 19.69 -4.68
CA LYS A 196 1.42 20.72 -4.18
C LYS A 196 1.59 20.58 -2.67
N GLY A 197 2.83 20.61 -2.20
CA GLY A 197 3.17 20.44 -0.79
C GLY A 197 3.48 19.01 -0.38
N PHE A 198 3.33 18.02 -1.29
CA PHE A 198 3.77 16.64 -1.07
C PHE A 198 5.27 16.51 -1.34
N SER A 199 5.97 15.77 -0.50
CA SER A 199 7.34 15.31 -0.72
C SER A 199 7.55 13.92 -0.13
N SER A 200 8.45 13.13 -0.72
CA SER A 200 8.82 11.80 -0.23
C SER A 200 10.31 11.55 -0.38
N GLY A 201 10.80 10.55 0.33
CA GLY A 201 12.18 10.09 0.21
C GLY A 201 12.35 8.65 0.66
N THR A 202 13.46 8.05 0.29
CA THR A 202 13.81 6.65 0.59
C THR A 202 14.76 6.59 1.79
N ILE A 203 14.56 5.59 2.66
CA ILE A 203 15.47 5.24 3.77
C ILE A 203 16.45 4.19 3.25
N HIS A 204 17.74 4.51 3.31
CA HIS A 204 18.84 3.63 2.93
C HIS A 204 19.53 3.02 4.15
N GLY A 205 20.39 2.02 3.93
CA GLY A 205 21.20 1.39 4.98
C GLY A 205 20.42 0.46 5.90
N LYS A 206 19.30 -0.08 5.46
CA LYS A 206 18.52 -1.09 6.19
C LYS A 206 19.35 -2.38 6.38
N LEU A 207 19.11 -3.09 7.49
CA LEU A 207 19.76 -4.38 7.76
C LEU A 207 19.20 -5.52 6.92
N GLY A 208 17.94 -5.44 6.50
CA GLY A 208 17.28 -6.44 5.66
C GLY A 208 16.19 -5.79 4.79
N ILE A 209 15.58 -6.58 3.89
CA ILE A 209 14.57 -6.14 2.91
C ILE A 209 15.10 -4.93 2.10
N ARG A 210 16.39 -4.99 1.75
CA ARG A 210 17.11 -3.84 1.18
C ARG A 210 16.68 -3.54 -0.24
N ALA A 211 16.29 -4.56 -1.00
CA ALA A 211 15.70 -4.39 -2.32
C ALA A 211 14.42 -3.54 -2.29
N GLY A 212 13.65 -3.63 -1.21
CA GLY A 212 12.38 -2.94 -1.06
C GLY A 212 12.51 -1.46 -0.76
N ASN A 213 11.66 -0.65 -1.40
CA ASN A 213 11.53 0.76 -1.06
C ASN A 213 10.80 0.91 0.27
N THR A 214 11.48 1.47 1.25
CA THR A 214 10.92 1.95 2.52
C THR A 214 11.35 3.39 2.69
N GLY A 215 10.43 4.26 3.04
CA GLY A 215 10.72 5.69 3.07
C GLY A 215 9.86 6.47 4.04
N TYR A 216 9.73 7.71 3.74
CA TYR A 216 8.89 8.68 4.43
C TYR A 216 8.20 9.58 3.42
N PHE A 217 7.14 10.24 3.83
CA PHE A 217 6.58 11.37 3.10
C PHE A 217 6.09 12.45 4.04
N SER A 218 6.07 13.68 3.53
CA SER A 218 5.69 14.89 4.26
C SER A 218 4.65 15.67 3.46
N LEU A 219 3.70 16.23 4.17
CA LEU A 219 2.66 17.12 3.65
C LEU A 219 2.80 18.49 4.29
N GLN A 220 2.89 19.53 3.48
CA GLN A 220 2.93 20.93 3.88
C GLN A 220 1.83 21.69 3.14
N ASP A 221 0.75 21.96 3.87
CA ASP A 221 -0.47 22.62 3.37
C ASP A 221 -1.03 21.95 2.10
N VAL A 222 -1.00 20.61 2.04
CA VAL A 222 -1.59 19.84 0.95
C VAL A 222 -3.11 19.99 1.01
N ARG A 223 -3.72 20.38 -0.11
CA ARG A 223 -5.17 20.60 -0.20
C ARG A 223 -5.86 19.43 -0.88
N VAL A 224 -6.92 18.95 -0.26
CA VAL A 224 -7.80 17.91 -0.77
C VAL A 224 -9.26 18.32 -0.59
N PRO A 225 -10.17 17.81 -1.45
CA PRO A 225 -11.61 18.07 -1.32
C PRO A 225 -12.22 17.59 -0.02
#